data_137f9c0bd3ff0b0e461ea26b156ea82b
#
_entry.id   137f9c0bd3ff0b0e461ea26b156ea82b
#
_cell.length_a   1.000
_cell.length_b   1.000
_cell.length_c   1.000
_cell.angle_alpha   90.00
_cell.angle_beta   90.00
_cell.angle_gamma   90.00
#
_symmetry.space_group_name_H-M   'P 1'
#
loop_
_entity.id
_entity.type
_entity.pdbx_description
1 polymer ?
#
loop_
_entity_poly.entity_id
_entity_poly.type
_entity_poly.pdbx_seq_one_letter_code
_entity_poly.pdbx_strand_id
1 'polypeptide(L)'
;NMIIDCNEVRKKILDDVKEEVGKLPTTPKMAIVTCSYDEPSQIYVKNKVKTAGEVGIEAVHFNLDPKMFYDTDELADYVKRLNQQYHSIIVQLPLHEKFNEKQVLEMIDPLHDVDGLTNENIAKLVQNDPRAIVPATAQASFEIIKHDVGRSDLSELNVTIINRSHLIGKPLFQLLTNHNATVTVCHSRTADLH
;
A
#
# COMPACT_ATOMS: atom_id res chain seq x y z
N ASN A 1 24.54 16.22 -3.28
CA ASN A 1 23.19 15.67 -3.06
C ASN A 1 22.67 15.15 -4.39
N MET A 2 22.62 13.85 -4.53
CA MET A 2 22.09 13.20 -5.72
C MET A 2 20.57 13.05 -5.54
N ILE A 3 19.78 13.49 -6.53
CA ILE A 3 18.34 13.24 -6.59
C ILE A 3 18.18 12.00 -7.47
N ILE A 4 17.51 10.97 -6.93
CA ILE A 4 17.29 9.72 -7.67
C ILE A 4 16.12 9.90 -8.62
N ASP A 5 16.27 9.53 -9.90
CA ASP A 5 15.18 9.49 -10.86
C ASP A 5 14.33 8.23 -10.65
N CYS A 6 13.16 8.43 -10.02
CA CYS A 6 12.22 7.34 -9.75
C CYS A 6 11.45 6.86 -10.99
N ASN A 7 11.53 7.58 -12.14
CA ASN A 7 10.75 7.21 -13.32
C ASN A 7 11.28 5.93 -13.98
N GLU A 8 12.59 5.71 -13.97
CA GLU A 8 13.20 4.49 -14.50
C GLU A 8 12.75 3.26 -13.67
N VAL A 9 12.82 3.37 -12.34
CA VAL A 9 12.37 2.31 -11.43
C VAL A 9 10.88 2.02 -11.65
N ARG A 10 10.05 3.07 -11.72
CA ARG A 10 8.61 2.94 -11.97
C ARG A 10 8.34 2.24 -13.30
N LYS A 11 9.00 2.66 -14.39
CA LYS A 11 8.80 2.08 -15.71
C LYS A 11 9.11 0.58 -15.70
N LYS A 12 10.26 0.21 -15.15
CA LYS A 12 10.64 -1.21 -15.04
C LYS A 12 9.62 -2.03 -14.32
N ILE A 13 9.15 -1.58 -13.13
CA ILE A 13 8.13 -2.29 -12.35
C ILE A 13 6.83 -2.46 -13.16
N LEU A 14 6.38 -1.42 -13.86
CA LEU A 14 5.15 -1.50 -14.66
C LEU A 14 5.28 -2.45 -15.85
N ASP A 15 6.45 -2.46 -16.52
CA ASP A 15 6.74 -3.38 -17.62
C ASP A 15 6.74 -4.83 -17.11
N ASP A 16 7.41 -5.11 -15.98
CA ASP A 16 7.45 -6.43 -15.33
C ASP A 16 6.03 -6.91 -14.93
N VAL A 17 5.24 -6.04 -14.29
CA VAL A 17 3.86 -6.35 -13.89
C VAL A 17 2.99 -6.64 -15.11
N LYS A 18 3.12 -5.84 -16.19
CA LYS A 18 2.35 -6.04 -17.40
C LYS A 18 2.66 -7.39 -18.07
N GLU A 19 3.94 -7.79 -18.07
CA GLU A 19 4.35 -9.09 -18.57
C GLU A 19 3.74 -10.23 -17.74
N GLU A 20 3.80 -10.15 -16.41
CA GLU A 20 3.25 -11.17 -15.53
C GLU A 20 1.72 -11.27 -15.64
N VAL A 21 1.02 -10.12 -15.69
CA VAL A 21 -0.43 -10.09 -15.89
C VAL A 21 -0.82 -10.73 -17.23
N GLY A 22 -0.03 -10.50 -18.29
CA GLY A 22 -0.25 -11.10 -19.61
C GLY A 22 -0.13 -12.62 -19.66
N LYS A 23 0.52 -13.24 -18.68
CA LYS A 23 0.65 -14.70 -18.54
C LYS A 23 -0.53 -15.35 -17.80
N LEU A 24 -1.38 -14.57 -17.14
CA LEU A 24 -2.48 -15.08 -16.35
C LEU A 24 -3.62 -15.60 -17.24
N PRO A 25 -4.29 -16.70 -16.85
CA PRO A 25 -5.39 -17.27 -17.63
C PRO A 25 -6.64 -16.40 -17.64
N THR A 26 -6.78 -15.49 -16.67
CA THR A 26 -7.92 -14.58 -16.52
C THR A 26 -7.42 -13.19 -16.12
N THR A 27 -8.14 -12.17 -16.56
CA THR A 27 -7.87 -10.79 -16.19
C THR A 27 -8.03 -10.59 -14.66
N PRO A 28 -7.01 -10.13 -13.95
CA PRO A 28 -7.16 -9.80 -12.54
C PRO A 28 -8.16 -8.67 -12.32
N LYS A 29 -8.96 -8.77 -11.25
CA LYS A 29 -9.95 -7.76 -10.87
C LYS A 29 -9.58 -7.13 -9.54
N MET A 30 -9.57 -5.80 -9.51
CA MET A 30 -9.28 -4.99 -8.32
C MET A 30 -10.47 -4.14 -7.94
N ALA A 31 -10.87 -4.17 -6.67
CA ALA A 31 -11.81 -3.22 -6.10
C ALA A 31 -11.06 -2.09 -5.40
N ILE A 32 -11.44 -0.84 -5.68
CA ILE A 32 -10.94 0.33 -4.94
C ILE A 32 -12.15 1.01 -4.32
N VAL A 33 -12.21 1.05 -2.99
CA VAL A 33 -13.34 1.59 -2.23
C VAL A 33 -12.95 2.94 -1.65
N THR A 34 -13.76 3.97 -1.92
CA THR A 34 -13.75 5.25 -1.19
C THR A 34 -15.07 5.40 -0.46
N CYS A 35 -15.05 5.90 0.77
CA CYS A 35 -16.23 6.25 1.54
C CYS A 35 -15.96 7.48 2.40
N SER A 36 -15.72 8.61 1.72
CA SER A 36 -15.42 9.91 2.34
C SER A 36 -15.72 11.04 1.34
N TYR A 37 -15.70 12.28 1.83
CA TYR A 37 -15.79 13.47 1.00
C TYR A 37 -14.41 14.09 0.70
N ASP A 38 -13.34 13.32 0.81
CA ASP A 38 -11.96 13.75 0.60
C ASP A 38 -11.65 13.85 -0.90
N GLU A 39 -11.62 15.06 -1.45
CA GLU A 39 -11.34 15.30 -2.87
C GLU A 39 -9.93 14.81 -3.31
N PRO A 40 -8.85 15.01 -2.54
CA PRO A 40 -7.52 14.48 -2.91
C PRO A 40 -7.52 12.98 -3.15
N SER A 41 -8.25 12.21 -2.37
CA SER A 41 -8.38 10.76 -2.53
C SER A 41 -8.93 10.37 -3.91
N GLN A 42 -9.81 11.17 -4.49
CA GLN A 42 -10.38 10.91 -5.83
C GLN A 42 -9.31 10.97 -6.92
N ILE A 43 -8.33 11.87 -6.79
CA ILE A 43 -7.22 12.00 -7.75
C ILE A 43 -6.32 10.77 -7.66
N TYR A 44 -5.99 10.30 -6.44
CA TYR A 44 -5.19 9.09 -6.24
C TYR A 44 -5.88 7.85 -6.80
N VAL A 45 -7.18 7.70 -6.56
CA VAL A 45 -7.96 6.58 -7.10
C VAL A 45 -8.00 6.61 -8.61
N LYS A 46 -8.24 7.78 -9.22
CA LYS A 46 -8.21 7.92 -10.68
C LYS A 46 -6.88 7.47 -11.28
N ASN A 47 -5.77 7.83 -10.65
CA ASN A 47 -4.44 7.41 -11.08
C ASN A 47 -4.23 5.91 -10.88
N LYS A 48 -4.70 5.32 -9.76
CA LYS A 48 -4.65 3.87 -9.52
C LYS A 48 -5.42 3.09 -10.59
N VAL A 49 -6.66 3.50 -10.89
CA VAL A 49 -7.49 2.87 -11.94
C VAL A 49 -6.81 2.96 -13.30
N LYS A 50 -6.30 4.14 -13.68
CA LYS A 50 -5.58 4.33 -14.93
C LYS A 50 -4.37 3.40 -15.04
N THR A 51 -3.49 3.40 -14.02
CA THR A 51 -2.27 2.59 -14.03
C THR A 51 -2.58 1.09 -14.02
N ALA A 52 -3.61 0.65 -13.27
CA ALA A 52 -4.08 -0.73 -13.31
C ALA A 52 -4.46 -1.16 -14.74
N GLY A 53 -5.23 -0.32 -15.46
CA GLY A 53 -5.60 -0.57 -16.85
C GLY A 53 -4.41 -0.63 -17.81
N GLU A 54 -3.36 0.20 -17.59
CA GLU A 54 -2.14 0.20 -18.40
C GLU A 54 -1.37 -1.13 -18.33
N VAL A 55 -1.47 -1.84 -17.20
CA VAL A 55 -0.83 -3.14 -16.97
C VAL A 55 -1.77 -4.34 -17.16
N GLY A 56 -3.03 -4.12 -17.56
CA GLY A 56 -3.99 -5.20 -17.85
C GLY A 56 -4.82 -5.66 -16.66
N ILE A 57 -4.91 -4.89 -15.58
CA ILE A 57 -5.77 -5.16 -14.41
C ILE A 57 -7.08 -4.41 -14.56
N GLU A 58 -8.22 -5.11 -14.40
CA GLU A 58 -9.55 -4.50 -14.35
C GLU A 58 -9.80 -3.90 -12.98
N ALA A 59 -9.64 -2.58 -12.83
CA ALA A 59 -9.89 -1.88 -11.57
C ALA A 59 -11.26 -1.19 -11.57
N VAL A 60 -12.09 -1.49 -10.57
CA VAL A 60 -13.40 -0.89 -10.36
C VAL A 60 -13.37 0.03 -9.14
N HIS A 61 -13.76 1.28 -9.33
CA HIS A 61 -13.88 2.24 -8.25
C HIS A 61 -15.29 2.26 -7.67
N PHE A 62 -15.43 1.89 -6.41
CA PHE A 62 -16.62 2.02 -5.59
C PHE A 62 -16.58 3.33 -4.82
N ASN A 63 -17.14 4.38 -5.43
CA ASN A 63 -17.25 5.69 -4.77
C ASN A 63 -18.55 5.73 -3.95
N LEU A 64 -18.45 5.40 -2.67
CA LEU A 64 -19.58 5.23 -1.77
C LEU A 64 -19.86 6.52 -1.00
N ASP A 65 -21.13 6.95 -0.98
CA ASP A 65 -21.54 8.04 -0.10
C ASP A 65 -21.60 7.51 1.35
N PRO A 66 -20.91 8.16 2.30
CA PRO A 66 -20.99 7.77 3.71
C PRO A 66 -22.41 7.67 4.27
N LYS A 67 -23.38 8.40 3.70
CA LYS A 67 -24.78 8.34 4.11
C LYS A 67 -25.48 7.02 3.76
N MET A 68 -24.92 6.22 2.87
CA MET A 68 -25.46 4.90 2.52
C MET A 68 -25.34 3.87 3.64
N PHE A 69 -24.49 4.13 4.63
CA PHE A 69 -24.22 3.21 5.73
C PHE A 69 -24.61 3.85 7.06
N TYR A 70 -25.27 3.10 7.92
CA TYR A 70 -25.63 3.56 9.26
C TYR A 70 -24.39 3.70 10.15
N ASP A 71 -23.53 2.68 10.17
CA ASP A 71 -22.36 2.57 11.02
C ASP A 71 -21.16 1.89 10.32
N THR A 72 -20.13 1.62 11.11
CA THR A 72 -18.93 0.92 10.64
C THR A 72 -19.20 -0.53 10.24
N ASP A 73 -20.09 -1.22 10.94
CA ASP A 73 -20.35 -2.65 10.70
C ASP A 73 -20.96 -2.86 9.32
N GLU A 74 -21.89 -2.00 8.89
CA GLU A 74 -22.47 -2.07 7.54
C GLU A 74 -21.45 -1.84 6.44
N LEU A 75 -20.54 -0.86 6.60
CA LEU A 75 -19.44 -0.62 5.64
C LEU A 75 -18.45 -1.78 5.64
N ALA A 76 -18.12 -2.30 6.82
CA ALA A 76 -17.23 -3.45 6.99
C ALA A 76 -17.78 -4.70 6.29
N ASP A 77 -19.07 -4.98 6.48
CA ASP A 77 -19.76 -6.08 5.79
C ASP A 77 -19.81 -5.88 4.27
N TYR A 78 -19.95 -4.63 3.80
CA TYR A 78 -19.86 -4.33 2.37
C TYR A 78 -18.48 -4.71 1.82
N VAL A 79 -17.40 -4.25 2.46
CA VAL A 79 -16.02 -4.57 2.06
C VAL A 79 -15.75 -6.08 2.12
N LYS A 80 -16.24 -6.77 3.17
CA LYS A 80 -16.11 -8.22 3.30
C LYS A 80 -16.68 -8.99 2.12
N ARG A 81 -17.83 -8.55 1.57
CA ARG A 81 -18.44 -9.21 0.40
C ARG A 81 -17.61 -9.07 -0.88
N LEU A 82 -16.77 -8.04 -1.00
CA LEU A 82 -15.91 -7.84 -2.17
C LEU A 82 -14.85 -8.95 -2.29
N ASN A 83 -14.42 -9.58 -1.19
CA ASN A 83 -13.48 -10.71 -1.23
C ASN A 83 -13.94 -11.89 -2.12
N GLN A 84 -15.25 -12.03 -2.34
CA GLN A 84 -15.80 -13.09 -3.18
C GLN A 84 -15.81 -12.75 -4.68
N GLN A 85 -15.59 -11.49 -5.04
CA GLN A 85 -15.77 -10.97 -6.39
C GLN A 85 -14.48 -10.42 -7.02
N TYR A 86 -13.53 -10.01 -6.17
CA TYR A 86 -12.29 -9.34 -6.57
C TYR A 86 -11.07 -10.10 -6.05
N HIS A 87 -10.01 -10.11 -6.85
CA HIS A 87 -8.74 -10.74 -6.50
C HIS A 87 -7.89 -9.83 -5.59
N SER A 88 -8.17 -8.54 -5.60
CA SER A 88 -7.49 -7.54 -4.78
C SER A 88 -8.43 -6.42 -4.38
N ILE A 89 -8.23 -5.88 -3.17
CA ILE A 89 -9.08 -4.84 -2.59
C ILE A 89 -8.20 -3.74 -2.01
N ILE A 90 -8.55 -2.50 -2.30
CA ILE A 90 -8.01 -1.30 -1.68
C ILE A 90 -9.16 -0.55 -1.01
N VAL A 91 -9.03 -0.26 0.27
CA VAL A 91 -9.84 0.75 0.95
C VAL A 91 -9.01 2.02 1.04
N GLN A 92 -9.34 2.99 0.18
CA GLN A 92 -8.62 4.24 0.11
C GLN A 92 -8.90 5.10 1.35
N LEU A 93 -7.87 5.38 2.12
CA LEU A 93 -7.95 6.26 3.28
C LEU A 93 -7.73 7.75 2.89
N PRO A 94 -8.30 8.68 3.67
CA PRO A 94 -9.12 8.44 4.86
C PRO A 94 -10.57 8.03 4.53
N LEU A 95 -11.18 7.25 5.42
CA LEU A 95 -12.62 7.08 5.43
C LEU A 95 -13.29 8.31 6.09
N HIS A 96 -14.61 8.42 5.94
CA HIS A 96 -15.39 9.43 6.69
C HIS A 96 -15.26 9.19 8.20
N GLU A 97 -15.14 10.27 8.98
CA GLU A 97 -14.83 10.27 10.42
C GLU A 97 -15.74 9.39 11.30
N LYS A 98 -16.95 9.10 10.84
CA LYS A 98 -17.89 8.21 11.56
C LYS A 98 -17.50 6.74 11.52
N PHE A 99 -16.57 6.33 10.63
CA PHE A 99 -16.16 4.95 10.47
C PHE A 99 -14.84 4.65 11.16
N ASN A 100 -14.75 3.48 11.75
CA ASN A 100 -13.49 2.94 12.25
C ASN A 100 -12.71 2.29 11.10
N GLU A 101 -11.71 3.01 10.57
CA GLU A 101 -10.87 2.56 9.45
C GLU A 101 -10.26 1.18 9.71
N LYS A 102 -9.74 0.96 10.92
CA LYS A 102 -9.11 -0.32 11.28
C LYS A 102 -10.08 -1.48 11.18
N GLN A 103 -11.30 -1.32 11.67
CA GLN A 103 -12.32 -2.36 11.61
C GLN A 103 -12.71 -2.68 10.17
N VAL A 104 -12.82 -1.67 9.30
CA VAL A 104 -13.13 -1.87 7.88
C VAL A 104 -11.99 -2.59 7.16
N LEU A 105 -10.75 -2.20 7.41
CA LEU A 105 -9.56 -2.82 6.80
C LEU A 105 -9.42 -4.30 7.17
N GLU A 106 -9.75 -4.68 8.41
CA GLU A 106 -9.69 -6.09 8.86
C GLU A 106 -10.72 -7.01 8.19
N MET A 107 -11.67 -6.47 7.42
CA MET A 107 -12.61 -7.28 6.63
C MET A 107 -12.06 -7.69 5.28
N ILE A 108 -10.93 -7.15 4.87
CA ILE A 108 -10.21 -7.59 3.66
C ILE A 108 -9.52 -8.92 3.99
N ASP A 109 -9.68 -9.92 3.12
CA ASP A 109 -8.89 -11.14 3.22
C ASP A 109 -7.40 -10.77 3.04
N PRO A 110 -6.50 -11.19 3.93
CA PRO A 110 -5.08 -10.87 3.84
C PRO A 110 -4.42 -11.19 2.51
N LEU A 111 -4.94 -12.16 1.76
CA LEU A 111 -4.47 -12.48 0.40
C LEU A 111 -4.96 -11.49 -0.67
N HIS A 112 -6.03 -10.76 -0.39
CA HIS A 112 -6.60 -9.72 -1.27
C HIS A 112 -6.17 -8.30 -0.86
N ASP A 113 -5.50 -8.15 0.29
CA ASP A 113 -5.04 -6.88 0.85
C ASP A 113 -3.76 -6.41 0.16
N VAL A 114 -3.90 -5.77 -0.98
CA VAL A 114 -2.74 -5.29 -1.77
C VAL A 114 -2.08 -4.02 -1.23
N ASP A 115 -2.69 -3.36 -0.25
CA ASP A 115 -2.06 -2.24 0.47
C ASP A 115 -1.31 -2.72 1.74
N GLY A 116 -1.42 -4.01 2.11
CA GLY A 116 -0.70 -4.61 3.24
C GLY A 116 -1.07 -4.02 4.61
N LEU A 117 -2.31 -3.59 4.79
CA LEU A 117 -2.76 -2.85 5.98
C LEU A 117 -3.51 -3.72 7.02
N THR A 118 -3.85 -4.96 6.67
CA THR A 118 -4.43 -5.91 7.63
C THR A 118 -3.42 -6.29 8.71
N ASN A 119 -3.90 -6.58 9.91
CA ASN A 119 -3.04 -7.01 11.02
C ASN A 119 -2.19 -8.23 10.65
N GLU A 120 -2.72 -9.15 9.84
CA GLU A 120 -1.99 -10.33 9.40
C GLU A 120 -0.79 -9.98 8.51
N ASN A 121 -0.96 -9.10 7.51
CA ASN A 121 0.12 -8.67 6.65
C ASN A 121 1.18 -7.85 7.42
N ILE A 122 0.73 -6.99 8.34
CA ILE A 122 1.64 -6.26 9.24
C ILE A 122 2.44 -7.24 10.10
N ALA A 123 1.80 -8.26 10.67
CA ALA A 123 2.49 -9.28 11.48
C ALA A 123 3.50 -10.09 10.64
N LYS A 124 3.13 -10.50 9.42
CA LYS A 124 4.04 -11.17 8.49
C LYS A 124 5.26 -10.30 8.17
N LEU A 125 5.08 -9.02 7.91
CA LEU A 125 6.17 -8.08 7.65
C LEU A 125 7.13 -7.99 8.86
N VAL A 126 6.60 -7.88 10.07
CA VAL A 126 7.40 -7.85 11.30
C VAL A 126 8.18 -9.15 11.50
N GLN A 127 7.61 -10.29 11.14
CA GLN A 127 8.23 -11.61 11.24
C GLN A 127 9.19 -11.93 10.08
N ASN A 128 9.36 -11.02 9.13
CA ASN A 128 10.13 -11.27 7.90
C ASN A 128 9.60 -12.49 7.10
N ASP A 129 8.28 -12.71 7.14
CA ASP A 129 7.64 -13.77 6.35
C ASP A 129 7.64 -13.36 4.86
N PRO A 130 8.18 -14.17 3.95
CA PRO A 130 8.22 -13.83 2.52
C PRO A 130 6.84 -13.71 1.86
N ARG A 131 5.77 -14.14 2.55
CA ARG A 131 4.39 -14.00 2.08
C ARG A 131 3.76 -12.68 2.50
N ALA A 132 4.48 -11.81 3.21
CA ALA A 132 3.98 -10.49 3.61
C ALA A 132 3.68 -9.64 2.38
N ILE A 133 2.48 -9.07 2.34
CA ILE A 133 2.17 -7.98 1.42
C ILE A 133 2.59 -6.68 2.12
N VAL A 134 3.54 -5.97 1.50
CA VAL A 134 4.12 -4.75 2.09
C VAL A 134 3.34 -3.54 1.59
N PRO A 135 3.04 -2.56 2.46
CA PRO A 135 2.41 -1.31 2.03
C PRO A 135 3.12 -0.64 0.86
N ALA A 136 2.36 -0.30 -0.17
CA ALA A 136 2.88 0.09 -1.48
C ALA A 136 3.92 1.22 -1.44
N THR A 137 3.71 2.26 -0.60
CA THR A 137 4.67 3.36 -0.48
C THR A 137 5.96 2.93 0.21
N ALA A 138 5.89 2.04 1.20
CA ALA A 138 7.08 1.49 1.85
C ALA A 138 7.87 0.61 0.88
N GLN A 139 7.19 -0.26 0.12
CA GLN A 139 7.80 -1.08 -0.92
C GLN A 139 8.45 -0.22 -2.01
N ALA A 140 7.77 0.81 -2.49
CA ALA A 140 8.31 1.72 -3.50
C ALA A 140 9.58 2.43 -3.00
N SER A 141 9.59 2.89 -1.76
CA SER A 141 10.78 3.51 -1.15
C SER A 141 11.95 2.53 -1.06
N PHE A 142 11.68 1.29 -0.69
CA PHE A 142 12.70 0.24 -0.65
C PHE A 142 13.25 -0.08 -2.05
N GLU A 143 12.40 -0.21 -3.06
CA GLU A 143 12.85 -0.48 -4.44
C GLU A 143 13.73 0.66 -4.99
N ILE A 144 13.42 1.91 -4.66
CA ILE A 144 14.25 3.07 -5.02
C ILE A 144 15.61 2.99 -4.35
N ILE A 145 15.66 2.70 -3.04
CA ILE A 145 16.92 2.55 -2.30
C ILE A 145 17.74 1.39 -2.88
N LYS A 146 17.11 0.24 -3.10
CA LYS A 146 17.74 -0.93 -3.68
C LYS A 146 18.33 -0.65 -5.08
N HIS A 147 17.60 0.10 -5.91
CA HIS A 147 18.06 0.52 -7.23
C HIS A 147 19.31 1.41 -7.15
N ASP A 148 19.28 2.42 -6.26
CA ASP A 148 20.40 3.37 -6.08
C ASP A 148 21.66 2.69 -5.53
N VAL A 149 21.48 1.79 -4.56
CA VAL A 149 22.58 1.04 -3.91
C VAL A 149 23.08 -0.12 -4.78
N GLY A 150 22.26 -0.61 -5.72
CA GLY A 150 22.57 -1.74 -6.60
C GLY A 150 22.54 -3.12 -5.92
N ARG A 151 21.97 -3.23 -4.71
CA ARG A 151 21.85 -4.48 -3.94
C ARG A 151 20.63 -4.49 -3.04
N SER A 152 20.16 -5.67 -2.65
CA SER A 152 19.03 -5.85 -1.73
C SER A 152 19.45 -6.05 -0.27
N ASP A 153 20.67 -6.50 -0.02
CA ASP A 153 21.26 -6.51 1.32
C ASP A 153 21.76 -5.10 1.63
N LEU A 154 21.15 -4.45 2.62
CA LEU A 154 21.44 -3.08 3.03
C LEU A 154 22.36 -3.00 4.25
N SER A 155 23.13 -4.07 4.51
CA SER A 155 24.16 -4.07 5.56
C SER A 155 25.08 -2.85 5.43
N GLU A 156 25.47 -2.27 6.58
CA GLU A 156 26.31 -1.08 6.69
C GLU A 156 25.63 0.24 6.32
N LEU A 157 24.39 0.23 5.79
CA LEU A 157 23.66 1.46 5.53
C LEU A 157 22.99 2.00 6.81
N ASN A 158 23.12 3.32 7.00
CA ASN A 158 22.38 4.06 7.99
C ASN A 158 21.27 4.84 7.28
N VAL A 159 20.02 4.54 7.59
CA VAL A 159 18.86 5.19 7.00
C VAL A 159 18.10 5.96 8.06
N THR A 160 17.74 7.20 7.75
CA THR A 160 16.87 8.00 8.62
C THR A 160 15.51 8.18 7.95
N ILE A 161 14.45 7.75 8.64
CA ILE A 161 13.05 7.91 8.21
C ILE A 161 12.44 9.06 9.01
N ILE A 162 11.95 10.10 8.32
CA ILE A 162 11.23 11.21 8.95
C ILE A 162 9.72 10.99 8.76
N ASN A 163 9.22 9.91 9.33
CA ASN A 163 7.81 9.51 9.31
C ASN A 163 7.58 8.36 10.30
N ARG A 164 6.41 8.30 10.95
CA ARG A 164 6.02 7.16 11.81
C ARG A 164 4.58 6.68 11.59
N SER A 165 4.02 6.98 10.42
CA SER A 165 2.67 6.52 10.08
C SER A 165 2.61 5.00 9.91
N HIS A 166 1.41 4.43 10.05
CA HIS A 166 1.17 3.02 9.76
C HIS A 166 1.24 2.69 8.27
N LEU A 167 1.02 3.69 7.41
CA LEU A 167 1.02 3.52 5.95
C LEU A 167 2.44 3.54 5.36
N ILE A 168 3.39 4.25 5.99
CA ILE A 168 4.71 4.48 5.39
C ILE A 168 5.84 4.19 6.39
N GLY A 169 5.96 5.01 7.45
CA GLY A 169 7.16 5.02 8.28
C GLY A 169 7.41 3.72 9.03
N LYS A 170 6.38 3.14 9.65
CA LYS A 170 6.48 1.88 10.37
C LYS A 170 6.78 0.69 9.45
N PRO A 171 6.03 0.47 8.35
CA PRO A 171 6.34 -0.61 7.44
C PRO A 171 7.69 -0.43 6.73
N LEU A 172 8.09 0.78 6.38
CA LEU A 172 9.40 1.03 5.79
C LEU A 172 10.54 0.74 6.78
N PHE A 173 10.40 1.15 8.05
CA PHE A 173 11.33 0.79 9.11
C PHE A 173 11.52 -0.73 9.19
N GLN A 174 10.42 -1.46 9.22
CA GLN A 174 10.47 -2.91 9.34
C GLN A 174 11.11 -3.55 8.09
N LEU A 175 10.71 -3.10 6.90
CA LEU A 175 11.26 -3.61 5.64
C LEU A 175 12.77 -3.39 5.55
N LEU A 176 13.25 -2.20 5.88
CA LEU A 176 14.68 -1.87 5.85
C LEU A 176 15.49 -2.68 6.86
N THR A 177 14.96 -2.88 8.08
CA THR A 177 15.63 -3.70 9.11
C THR A 177 15.64 -5.18 8.73
N ASN A 178 14.61 -5.69 8.09
CA ASN A 178 14.57 -7.05 7.52
C ASN A 178 15.65 -7.26 6.45
N HIS A 179 16.14 -6.16 5.84
CA HIS A 179 17.22 -6.17 4.85
C HIS A 179 18.57 -5.67 5.42
N ASN A 180 18.75 -5.76 6.74
CA ASN A 180 19.98 -5.48 7.46
C ASN A 180 20.41 -4.01 7.55
N ALA A 181 19.56 -3.04 7.19
CA ALA A 181 19.89 -1.63 7.41
C ALA A 181 19.81 -1.24 8.89
N THR A 182 20.66 -0.31 9.31
CA THR A 182 20.51 0.41 10.57
C THR A 182 19.56 1.58 10.36
N VAL A 183 18.42 1.62 11.09
CA VAL A 183 17.37 2.59 10.83
C VAL A 183 17.09 3.48 12.03
N THR A 184 17.10 4.79 11.80
CA THR A 184 16.65 5.81 12.77
C THR A 184 15.29 6.35 12.34
N VAL A 185 14.31 6.38 13.25
CA VAL A 185 12.98 6.93 12.98
C VAL A 185 12.82 8.27 13.69
N CYS A 186 12.61 9.32 12.91
CA CYS A 186 12.33 10.67 13.36
C CYS A 186 10.88 11.07 13.07
N HIS A 187 10.34 11.99 13.85
CA HIS A 187 8.96 12.43 13.73
C HIS A 187 8.77 13.84 14.32
N SER A 188 7.56 14.39 14.24
CA SER A 188 7.21 15.75 14.71
C SER A 188 7.52 16.07 16.20
N ARG A 189 7.89 15.07 16.99
CA ARG A 189 8.30 15.23 18.39
C ARG A 189 9.77 14.86 18.62
N THR A 190 10.55 14.66 17.55
CA THR A 190 11.99 14.45 17.64
C THR A 190 12.64 15.81 17.88
N ALA A 191 13.51 15.91 18.90
CA ALA A 191 14.26 17.13 19.17
C ALA A 191 15.29 17.36 18.05
N ASP A 192 15.58 18.62 17.77
CA ASP A 192 16.67 19.06 16.87
C ASP A 192 16.64 18.38 15.49
N LEU A 193 15.46 18.32 14.89
CA LEU A 193 15.26 17.72 13.56
C LEU A 193 15.68 18.67 12.40
N HIS A 194 16.44 19.71 12.67
CA HIS A 194 16.81 20.76 11.69
C HIS A 194 18.20 20.55 11.11
#